data_b33994a6893000a2777d686d4468b3a3
#
_entry.id   b33994a6893000a2777d686d4468b3a3
#
_cell.length_a   1.000
_cell.length_b   1.000
_cell.length_c   1.000
_cell.angle_alpha   90.00
_cell.angle_beta   90.00
_cell.angle_gamma   90.00
#
_symmetry.space_group_name_H-M   'P 1'
#
loop_
_entity.id
_entity.type
_entity.pdbx_description
1 polymer ?
#
loop_
_entity_poly.entity_id
_entity_poly.type
_entity_poly.pdbx_seq_one_letter_code
_entity_poly.pdbx_strand_id
1 'polypeptide(L)'
;TGFSTDASQLNLPSIAIAELLDPETIFRTVSNATAIASSYTATIEAPAGFDISIQTFDADGEETEATTLDVAAEGGKASFAITVSQTETTEIDAWKFGAITWTDGAGHSVRLPLAIKAIPTVQIEVPELISGDLNRGRFRFPVKMLYSGRTSIEHAGLVAPFGTTGTVAADPAKEFEFLGAGTNYHLFHIPEGTKVARFSLSDALVTEEGSDLDLYVYRCDKWSCAQVANSLNGGSNEDVVLTNPDPRADVDVGDVYVTMIHGYSTGDATETDYTMVGWIADQAESSTRVISSRRAINGRFNYTNILTRGLPTGTTYMGAVTYFNADGEAEGTTVLELKN
;
A
#
# COMPACT_ATOMS: atom_id res chain seq x y z
N THR A 1 29.39 14.60 -2.53
CA THR A 1 29.07 14.23 -3.92
C THR A 1 29.13 12.71 -4.04
N GLY A 2 28.03 12.02 -3.76
CA GLY A 2 27.89 10.59 -4.03
C GLY A 2 27.72 10.37 -5.54
N PHE A 3 28.42 9.42 -6.09
CA PHE A 3 28.13 8.96 -7.44
C PHE A 3 26.79 8.23 -7.39
N SER A 4 25.85 8.60 -8.28
CA SER A 4 24.65 7.79 -8.50
C SER A 4 25.09 6.41 -8.98
N THR A 5 24.54 5.35 -8.39
CA THR A 5 24.74 3.98 -8.86
C THR A 5 23.77 3.62 -9.98
N ASP A 6 22.84 4.50 -10.30
CA ASP A 6 21.88 4.32 -11.37
C ASP A 6 22.55 4.59 -12.74
N ALA A 7 22.50 3.59 -13.60
CA ALA A 7 23.09 3.65 -14.94
C ALA A 7 22.38 4.67 -15.85
N SER A 8 21.10 4.99 -15.59
CA SER A 8 20.34 6.00 -16.34
C SER A 8 20.93 7.40 -16.16
N GLN A 9 21.53 7.69 -15.00
CA GLN A 9 22.17 8.97 -14.65
C GLN A 9 23.58 9.16 -15.23
N LEU A 10 24.14 8.15 -15.88
CA LEU A 10 25.42 8.32 -16.59
C LEU A 10 25.23 9.29 -17.77
N ASN A 11 26.16 10.26 -17.92
CA ASN A 11 26.10 11.27 -18.98
C ASN A 11 26.44 10.67 -20.37
N LEU A 12 25.65 9.69 -20.80
CA LEU A 12 25.77 9.02 -22.09
C LEU A 12 24.89 9.67 -23.16
N PRO A 13 25.23 9.53 -24.44
CA PRO A 13 24.43 10.06 -25.56
C PRO A 13 23.18 9.22 -25.87
N SER A 14 22.67 8.49 -24.89
CA SER A 14 21.45 7.71 -24.93
C SER A 14 20.84 7.61 -23.55
N ILE A 15 19.56 7.27 -23.47
CA ILE A 15 18.84 6.99 -22.22
C ILE A 15 18.25 5.60 -22.32
N ALA A 16 18.54 4.77 -21.32
CA ALA A 16 17.95 3.45 -21.18
C ALA A 16 17.41 3.29 -19.76
N ILE A 17 16.10 3.06 -19.64
CA ILE A 17 15.40 2.78 -18.38
C ILE A 17 14.80 1.39 -18.50
N ALA A 18 15.30 0.43 -17.72
CA ALA A 18 14.89 -0.97 -17.80
C ALA A 18 13.67 -1.29 -16.92
N GLU A 19 13.41 -0.49 -15.89
CA GLU A 19 12.42 -0.75 -14.84
C GLU A 19 11.76 0.57 -14.38
N LEU A 20 11.07 1.26 -15.32
CA LEU A 20 10.35 2.47 -14.97
C LEU A 20 9.08 2.11 -14.19
N LEU A 21 9.04 2.48 -12.93
CA LEU A 21 7.87 2.34 -12.03
C LEU A 21 7.18 3.70 -11.87
N ASP A 22 7.88 4.64 -11.28
CA ASP A 22 7.47 6.02 -11.05
C ASP A 22 8.12 6.97 -12.06
N PRO A 23 7.67 8.24 -12.14
CA PRO A 23 8.34 9.23 -12.98
C PRO A 23 9.83 9.37 -12.64
N GLU A 24 10.70 9.16 -13.62
CA GLU A 24 12.15 9.24 -13.45
C GLU A 24 12.70 10.48 -14.14
N THR A 25 13.51 11.27 -13.42
CA THR A 25 14.18 12.46 -13.96
C THR A 25 15.66 12.18 -14.14
N ILE A 26 16.14 12.37 -15.36
CA ILE A 26 17.49 12.10 -15.82
C ILE A 26 18.19 13.38 -16.26
N PHE A 27 19.37 13.65 -15.72
CA PHE A 27 20.16 14.83 -16.03
C PHE A 27 21.20 14.52 -17.11
N ARG A 28 21.39 15.49 -18.02
CA ARG A 28 22.41 15.46 -19.06
C ARG A 28 23.13 16.80 -19.15
N THR A 29 24.42 16.75 -19.40
CA THR A 29 25.24 17.92 -19.67
C THR A 29 25.90 17.75 -21.04
N VAL A 30 25.78 18.74 -21.86
CA VAL A 30 26.43 18.83 -23.18
C VAL A 30 27.50 19.91 -23.19
N SER A 31 28.44 19.81 -24.12
CA SER A 31 29.45 20.84 -24.34
C SER A 31 29.57 21.14 -25.82
N ASN A 32 29.76 22.42 -26.15
CA ASN A 32 29.96 22.88 -27.51
C ASN A 32 31.41 22.70 -27.95
N ALA A 33 31.62 21.88 -28.94
CA ALA A 33 32.96 21.64 -29.52
C ALA A 33 33.32 22.67 -30.62
N THR A 34 32.45 23.63 -30.93
CA THR A 34 32.68 24.60 -31.99
C THR A 34 33.09 25.98 -31.43
N ALA A 35 33.60 26.83 -32.30
CA ALA A 35 33.96 28.22 -31.95
C ALA A 35 32.77 29.19 -31.96
N ILE A 36 31.55 28.72 -32.19
CA ILE A 36 30.35 29.54 -32.32
C ILE A 36 29.32 29.07 -31.25
N ALA A 37 28.80 30.02 -30.50
CA ALA A 37 27.67 29.73 -29.59
C ALA A 37 26.42 29.36 -30.39
N SER A 38 25.65 28.43 -29.92
CA SER A 38 24.46 27.94 -30.61
C SER A 38 23.31 27.68 -29.61
N SER A 39 22.08 27.93 -30.08
CA SER A 39 20.86 27.65 -29.36
C SER A 39 20.14 26.47 -30.02
N TYR A 40 19.85 25.44 -29.26
CA TYR A 40 19.23 24.22 -29.75
C TYR A 40 17.78 24.10 -29.26
N THR A 41 16.90 23.66 -30.16
CA THR A 41 15.51 23.33 -29.85
C THR A 41 15.31 21.82 -29.89
N ALA A 42 14.61 21.26 -28.88
CA ALA A 42 14.31 19.86 -28.81
C ALA A 42 13.07 19.48 -29.62
N THR A 43 13.15 18.38 -30.34
CA THR A 43 11.98 17.66 -30.87
C THR A 43 11.92 16.31 -30.18
N ILE A 44 10.77 15.99 -29.57
CA ILE A 44 10.55 14.76 -28.82
C ILE A 44 9.73 13.78 -29.67
N GLU A 45 10.31 12.62 -29.93
CA GLU A 45 9.60 11.44 -30.45
C GLU A 45 9.38 10.48 -29.26
N ALA A 46 8.31 10.72 -28.48
CA ALA A 46 8.03 9.93 -27.29
C ALA A 46 7.77 8.46 -27.64
N PRO A 47 8.34 7.49 -26.89
CA PRO A 47 7.95 6.09 -27.03
C PRO A 47 6.46 5.92 -26.74
N ALA A 48 5.79 5.02 -27.44
CA ALA A 48 4.36 4.78 -27.25
C ALA A 48 4.02 4.36 -25.81
N GLY A 49 3.09 5.07 -25.19
CA GLY A 49 2.68 4.86 -23.80
C GLY A 49 3.49 5.65 -22.76
N PHE A 50 4.39 6.54 -23.18
CA PHE A 50 5.18 7.36 -22.25
C PHE A 50 5.03 8.84 -22.55
N ASP A 51 4.96 9.63 -21.48
CA ASP A 51 5.11 11.08 -21.54
C ASP A 51 6.55 11.47 -21.23
N ILE A 52 7.06 12.44 -22.00
CA ILE A 52 8.41 12.96 -21.83
C ILE A 52 8.35 14.48 -21.76
N SER A 53 8.92 15.04 -20.72
CA SER A 53 9.16 16.47 -20.58
C SER A 53 10.64 16.78 -20.49
N ILE A 54 11.01 17.99 -20.95
CA ILE A 54 12.38 18.50 -20.88
C ILE A 54 12.37 19.79 -20.10
N GLN A 55 13.31 19.91 -19.16
CA GLN A 55 13.62 21.11 -18.40
C GLN A 55 15.04 21.54 -18.72
N THR A 56 15.25 22.79 -19.12
CA THR A 56 16.59 23.36 -19.36
C THR A 56 17.05 24.20 -18.17
N PHE A 57 18.37 24.34 -18.02
CA PHE A 57 19.00 25.10 -16.94
C PHE A 57 19.92 26.17 -17.54
N ASP A 58 20.01 27.31 -16.88
CA ASP A 58 20.95 28.35 -17.23
C ASP A 58 22.39 28.07 -16.78
N ALA A 59 23.29 29.03 -16.97
CA ALA A 59 24.70 28.87 -16.61
C ALA A 59 24.93 28.76 -15.07
N ASP A 60 24.01 29.27 -14.29
CA ASP A 60 24.05 29.25 -12.82
C ASP A 60 23.36 27.98 -12.25
N GLY A 61 22.72 27.17 -13.12
CA GLY A 61 22.01 25.95 -12.76
C GLY A 61 20.58 26.15 -12.29
N GLU A 62 20.03 27.33 -12.53
CA GLU A 62 18.62 27.61 -12.24
C GLU A 62 17.73 27.15 -13.42
N GLU A 63 16.53 26.66 -13.11
CA GLU A 63 15.54 26.24 -14.09
C GLU A 63 15.10 27.41 -14.97
N THR A 64 15.00 27.17 -16.29
CA THR A 64 14.51 28.17 -17.24
C THR A 64 13.16 27.73 -17.81
N GLU A 65 12.31 28.73 -18.12
CA GLU A 65 11.08 28.47 -18.88
C GLU A 65 11.36 28.32 -20.40
N ALA A 66 12.63 28.42 -20.80
CA ALA A 66 13.02 28.33 -22.20
C ALA A 66 12.94 26.90 -22.72
N THR A 67 12.36 26.70 -23.87
CA THR A 67 12.35 25.42 -24.61
C THR A 67 13.63 25.20 -25.41
N THR A 68 14.61 26.11 -25.28
CA THR A 68 15.89 26.10 -25.99
C THR A 68 17.03 25.84 -25.01
N LEU A 69 18.05 25.14 -25.48
CA LEU A 69 19.29 24.88 -24.77
C LEU A 69 20.40 25.75 -25.39
N ASP A 70 20.80 26.80 -24.70
CA ASP A 70 21.84 27.72 -25.13
C ASP A 70 23.20 27.22 -24.71
N VAL A 71 24.12 26.97 -25.66
CA VAL A 71 25.45 26.43 -25.41
C VAL A 71 26.50 27.41 -25.92
N ALA A 72 27.26 27.99 -24.98
CA ALA A 72 28.33 28.94 -25.31
C ALA A 72 29.43 28.27 -26.17
N ALA A 73 30.19 29.10 -26.90
CA ALA A 73 31.29 28.65 -27.77
C ALA A 73 32.44 28.00 -26.96
N GLU A 74 33.33 27.36 -27.66
CA GLU A 74 34.68 26.93 -27.20
C GLU A 74 34.66 26.09 -25.88
N GLY A 75 33.85 25.04 -25.85
CA GLY A 75 33.73 24.13 -24.70
C GLY A 75 32.73 24.60 -23.64
N GLY A 76 31.90 25.60 -23.95
CA GLY A 76 30.77 26.02 -23.14
C GLY A 76 29.86 24.83 -22.86
N LYS A 77 29.30 24.77 -21.64
CA LYS A 77 28.44 23.67 -21.17
C LYS A 77 27.01 24.16 -20.96
N ALA A 78 26.06 23.27 -21.20
CA ALA A 78 24.67 23.46 -20.84
C ALA A 78 24.09 22.16 -20.31
N SER A 79 23.13 22.24 -19.40
CA SER A 79 22.49 21.08 -18.78
C SER A 79 20.98 21.10 -19.02
N PHE A 80 20.39 19.92 -19.09
CA PHE A 80 18.96 19.73 -19.15
C PHE A 80 18.56 18.47 -18.39
N ALA A 81 17.33 18.43 -17.92
CA ALA A 81 16.70 17.26 -17.33
C ALA A 81 15.63 16.73 -18.27
N ILE A 82 15.44 15.42 -18.26
CA ILE A 82 14.38 14.72 -18.98
C ILE A 82 13.60 13.94 -17.94
N THR A 83 12.30 14.22 -17.81
CA THR A 83 11.41 13.43 -16.98
C THR A 83 10.59 12.51 -17.86
N VAL A 84 10.59 11.22 -17.53
CA VAL A 84 9.85 10.16 -18.21
C VAL A 84 8.80 9.62 -17.26
N SER A 85 7.57 9.50 -17.69
CA SER A 85 6.47 8.93 -16.93
C SER A 85 5.63 7.96 -17.77
N GLN A 86 4.99 7.00 -17.09
CA GLN A 86 4.02 6.10 -17.69
C GLN A 86 2.70 6.84 -17.94
N THR A 87 1.96 6.41 -18.97
CA THR A 87 0.56 6.80 -19.22
C THR A 87 -0.38 5.62 -18.97
N GLU A 88 -1.68 5.86 -19.01
CA GLU A 88 -2.69 4.78 -18.91
C GLU A 88 -2.58 3.73 -20.04
N THR A 89 -1.91 4.07 -21.13
CA THR A 89 -1.74 3.19 -22.31
C THR A 89 -0.39 2.48 -22.34
N THR A 90 0.41 2.59 -21.28
CA THR A 90 1.74 1.96 -21.20
C THR A 90 1.65 0.44 -21.27
N GLU A 91 2.36 -0.16 -22.20
CA GLU A 91 2.53 -1.63 -22.29
C GLU A 91 3.65 -2.05 -21.34
N ILE A 92 3.29 -2.85 -20.34
CA ILE A 92 4.20 -3.32 -19.30
C ILE A 92 5.13 -4.42 -19.83
N ASP A 93 6.37 -4.46 -19.32
CA ASP A 93 7.43 -5.42 -19.68
C ASP A 93 7.87 -5.41 -21.17
N ALA A 94 7.47 -4.40 -21.91
CA ALA A 94 7.84 -4.25 -23.32
C ALA A 94 8.79 -3.05 -23.52
N TRP A 95 9.92 -3.27 -24.19
CA TRP A 95 10.79 -2.19 -24.61
C TRP A 95 10.11 -1.31 -25.63
N LYS A 96 10.05 -0.01 -25.37
CA LYS A 96 9.60 1.03 -26.30
C LYS A 96 10.75 1.96 -26.63
N PHE A 97 10.75 2.45 -27.84
CA PHE A 97 11.86 3.25 -28.37
C PHE A 97 11.36 4.59 -28.87
N GLY A 98 12.16 5.61 -28.64
CA GLY A 98 11.93 6.99 -29.07
C GLY A 98 13.23 7.74 -29.22
N ALA A 99 13.14 9.05 -29.32
CA ALA A 99 14.31 9.92 -29.39
C ALA A 99 13.98 11.35 -28.96
N ILE A 100 15.00 12.06 -28.51
CA ILE A 100 15.02 13.50 -28.45
C ILE A 100 16.05 14.00 -29.48
N THR A 101 15.66 14.91 -30.35
CA THR A 101 16.55 15.49 -31.35
C THR A 101 16.70 16.99 -31.12
N TRP A 102 17.92 17.43 -30.88
CA TRP A 102 18.27 18.82 -30.70
C TRP A 102 18.77 19.38 -32.03
N THR A 103 18.21 20.52 -32.48
CA THR A 103 18.59 21.21 -33.73
C THR A 103 18.83 22.67 -33.49
N ASP A 104 19.87 23.27 -34.12
CA ASP A 104 20.24 24.67 -33.97
C ASP A 104 19.74 25.59 -35.11
N GLY A 105 19.02 25.04 -36.06
CA GLY A 105 18.59 25.81 -37.24
C GLY A 105 19.71 26.16 -38.23
N ALA A 106 20.98 25.93 -37.89
CA ALA A 106 22.14 26.15 -38.79
C ALA A 106 22.59 24.85 -39.50
N GLY A 107 21.88 23.75 -39.27
CA GLY A 107 22.12 22.47 -39.91
C GLY A 107 22.76 21.42 -38.97
N HIS A 108 23.04 21.75 -37.72
CA HIS A 108 23.50 20.79 -36.77
C HIS A 108 22.33 20.07 -36.09
N SER A 109 22.45 18.78 -35.92
CA SER A 109 21.45 17.92 -35.28
C SER A 109 22.13 16.91 -34.40
N VAL A 110 21.64 16.78 -33.15
CA VAL A 110 22.12 15.80 -32.17
C VAL A 110 20.93 14.95 -31.69
N ARG A 111 20.97 13.67 -31.96
CA ARG A 111 19.92 12.73 -31.60
C ARG A 111 20.30 11.93 -30.34
N LEU A 112 19.43 11.93 -29.36
CA LEU A 112 19.51 11.19 -28.10
C LEU A 112 18.47 10.06 -28.15
N PRO A 113 18.85 8.81 -28.43
CA PRO A 113 17.94 7.68 -28.44
C PRO A 113 17.39 7.37 -27.04
N LEU A 114 16.13 6.98 -26.98
CA LEU A 114 15.44 6.53 -25.78
C LEU A 114 15.07 5.06 -25.93
N ALA A 115 15.32 4.27 -24.88
CA ALA A 115 14.86 2.90 -24.74
C ALA A 115 14.27 2.74 -23.34
N ILE A 116 12.96 2.53 -23.24
CA ILE A 116 12.24 2.54 -21.97
C ILE A 116 11.40 1.29 -21.87
N LYS A 117 11.45 0.65 -20.72
CA LYS A 117 10.59 -0.47 -20.36
C LYS A 117 9.94 -0.17 -19.00
N ALA A 118 8.61 -0.15 -18.99
CA ALA A 118 7.84 0.02 -17.76
C ALA A 118 7.68 -1.31 -17.02
N ILE A 119 7.62 -1.21 -15.71
CA ILE A 119 7.20 -2.31 -14.84
C ILE A 119 5.83 -1.96 -14.21
N PRO A 120 5.04 -2.97 -13.78
CA PRO A 120 3.73 -2.72 -13.20
C PRO A 120 3.86 -1.97 -11.87
N THR A 121 2.98 -1.00 -11.63
CA THR A 121 2.86 -0.29 -10.35
C THR A 121 2.46 -1.24 -9.22
N VAL A 122 1.66 -2.27 -9.53
CA VAL A 122 1.40 -3.39 -8.64
C VAL A 122 2.25 -4.57 -9.08
N GLN A 123 3.22 -4.94 -8.27
CA GLN A 123 4.15 -6.02 -8.58
C GLN A 123 3.68 -7.39 -8.06
N ILE A 124 2.78 -7.40 -7.09
CA ILE A 124 2.18 -8.61 -6.51
C ILE A 124 0.67 -8.41 -6.38
N GLU A 125 -0.14 -9.22 -7.06
CA GLU A 125 -1.59 -9.25 -6.85
C GLU A 125 -1.87 -9.97 -5.54
N VAL A 126 -2.02 -9.20 -4.45
CA VAL A 126 -2.27 -9.69 -3.10
C VAL A 126 -3.77 -9.72 -2.83
N PRO A 127 -4.38 -10.89 -2.53
CA PRO A 127 -5.78 -10.94 -2.12
C PRO A 127 -5.96 -10.25 -0.77
N GLU A 128 -7.01 -9.43 -0.62
CA GLU A 128 -7.26 -8.69 0.63
C GLU A 128 -7.65 -9.64 1.78
N LEU A 129 -8.51 -10.61 1.51
CA LEU A 129 -9.00 -11.58 2.49
C LEU A 129 -8.96 -13.00 1.93
N ILE A 130 -8.49 -13.93 2.73
CA ILE A 130 -8.56 -15.36 2.47
C ILE A 130 -9.23 -16.04 3.67
N SER A 131 -10.38 -16.69 3.42
CA SER A 131 -11.10 -17.47 4.40
C SER A 131 -11.08 -18.95 4.03
N GLY A 132 -11.05 -19.83 5.02
CA GLY A 132 -11.08 -21.27 4.80
C GLY A 132 -10.85 -22.13 6.04
N ASP A 133 -10.82 -23.45 5.80
CA ASP A 133 -10.61 -24.43 6.87
C ASP A 133 -9.17 -24.99 6.87
N LEU A 134 -8.58 -25.09 8.05
CA LEU A 134 -7.30 -25.76 8.25
C LEU A 134 -7.47 -27.28 8.08
N ASN A 135 -6.86 -27.84 7.06
CA ASN A 135 -6.86 -29.29 6.88
C ASN A 135 -5.63 -29.90 7.59
N ARG A 136 -5.85 -30.53 8.74
CA ARG A 136 -4.78 -31.10 9.58
C ARG A 136 -3.69 -30.09 9.91
N GLY A 137 -4.10 -28.85 10.23
CA GLY A 137 -3.18 -27.76 10.55
C GLY A 137 -2.48 -27.17 9.33
N ARG A 138 -3.05 -27.29 8.12
CA ARG A 138 -2.46 -26.78 6.90
C ARG A 138 -3.49 -26.02 6.07
N PHE A 139 -3.04 -24.92 5.50
CA PHE A 139 -3.79 -24.15 4.52
C PHE A 139 -2.85 -23.62 3.44
N ARG A 140 -3.34 -23.42 2.21
CA ARG A 140 -2.52 -22.96 1.09
C ARG A 140 -3.34 -22.14 0.12
N PHE A 141 -2.78 -20.99 -0.32
CA PHE A 141 -3.41 -20.15 -1.31
C PHE A 141 -2.39 -19.57 -2.30
N PRO A 142 -2.81 -19.23 -3.53
CA PRO A 142 -1.96 -18.65 -4.56
C PRO A 142 -1.89 -17.13 -4.42
N VAL A 143 -0.73 -16.55 -4.78
CA VAL A 143 -0.53 -15.11 -4.95
C VAL A 143 0.17 -14.90 -6.29
N LYS A 144 -0.36 -14.04 -7.15
CA LYS A 144 0.17 -13.86 -8.50
C LYS A 144 1.28 -12.83 -8.51
N MET A 145 2.41 -13.19 -9.14
CA MET A 145 3.57 -12.33 -9.31
C MET A 145 3.50 -11.64 -10.66
N LEU A 146 3.62 -10.31 -10.69
CA LEU A 146 3.62 -9.48 -11.90
C LEU A 146 5.02 -8.95 -12.24
N TYR A 147 6.04 -9.42 -11.55
CA TYR A 147 7.46 -9.10 -11.78
C TYR A 147 8.33 -10.34 -11.62
N SER A 148 9.61 -10.23 -11.99
CA SER A 148 10.61 -11.27 -11.77
C SER A 148 11.72 -10.74 -10.88
N GLY A 149 11.95 -11.38 -9.72
CA GLY A 149 12.93 -10.91 -8.76
C GLY A 149 12.86 -11.62 -7.42
N ARG A 150 13.45 -11.01 -6.41
CA ARG A 150 13.30 -11.45 -5.02
C ARG A 150 11.93 -11.06 -4.50
N THR A 151 11.40 -11.84 -3.57
CA THR A 151 10.20 -11.51 -2.80
C THR A 151 10.37 -12.01 -1.38
N SER A 152 9.75 -11.34 -0.43
CA SER A 152 9.71 -11.74 0.97
C SER A 152 8.31 -11.58 1.54
N ILE A 153 8.10 -12.15 2.72
CA ILE A 153 6.85 -12.03 3.46
C ILE A 153 7.15 -11.74 4.92
N GLU A 154 6.25 -10.98 5.55
CA GLU A 154 6.07 -10.92 6.99
C GLU A 154 4.69 -11.45 7.36
N HIS A 155 4.50 -11.97 8.57
CA HIS A 155 3.20 -12.46 9.01
C HIS A 155 2.97 -12.19 10.48
N ALA A 156 1.70 -12.07 10.84
CA ALA A 156 1.21 -12.02 12.21
C ALA A 156 0.10 -13.06 12.42
N GLY A 157 -0.05 -13.56 13.65
CA GLY A 157 -1.04 -14.59 13.99
C GLY A 157 -0.54 -15.99 13.58
N LEU A 158 -1.39 -16.99 13.54
CA LEU A 158 -2.86 -16.97 13.74
C LEU A 158 -3.22 -16.82 15.22
N VAL A 159 -3.95 -15.78 15.58
CA VAL A 159 -4.42 -15.55 16.95
C VAL A 159 -5.84 -16.08 17.15
N ALA A 160 -6.11 -16.60 18.36
CA ALA A 160 -7.45 -16.97 18.75
C ALA A 160 -8.30 -15.73 19.09
N PRO A 161 -9.63 -15.82 19.02
CA PRO A 161 -10.51 -14.74 19.45
C PRO A 161 -10.44 -14.52 20.97
N PHE A 162 -10.68 -13.28 21.38
CA PHE A 162 -11.06 -12.94 22.74
C PHE A 162 -12.49 -12.44 22.78
N GLY A 163 -13.17 -12.60 23.92
CA GLY A 163 -14.52 -12.09 24.14
C GLY A 163 -14.51 -10.96 25.16
N THR A 164 -15.29 -9.93 24.89
CA THR A 164 -15.54 -8.83 25.84
C THR A 164 -17.03 -8.62 25.98
N THR A 165 -17.52 -8.69 27.21
CA THR A 165 -18.98 -8.58 27.52
C THR A 165 -19.34 -7.17 27.96
N GLY A 166 -20.57 -6.76 27.67
CA GLY A 166 -21.13 -5.52 28.13
C GLY A 166 -22.65 -5.54 28.10
N THR A 167 -23.25 -4.50 28.66
CA THR A 167 -24.71 -4.24 28.61
C THR A 167 -24.90 -2.88 27.95
N VAL A 168 -25.83 -2.77 27.05
CA VAL A 168 -26.19 -1.52 26.40
C VAL A 168 -27.68 -1.27 26.48
N ALA A 169 -28.08 -0.04 26.82
CA ALA A 169 -29.47 0.38 26.83
C ALA A 169 -29.93 0.78 25.42
N ALA A 170 -31.25 0.69 25.16
CA ALA A 170 -31.82 1.25 23.95
C ALA A 170 -31.62 2.77 23.92
N ASP A 171 -31.21 3.31 22.80
CA ASP A 171 -31.21 4.77 22.58
C ASP A 171 -32.59 5.25 22.11
N PRO A 172 -33.29 6.05 22.93
CA PRO A 172 -34.59 6.56 22.53
C PRO A 172 -34.57 7.48 21.30
N ALA A 173 -33.44 8.15 21.07
CA ALA A 173 -33.25 9.04 19.91
C ALA A 173 -32.88 8.27 18.63
N LYS A 174 -32.32 7.08 18.78
CA LYS A 174 -31.75 6.29 17.68
C LYS A 174 -30.70 7.07 16.87
N GLU A 175 -29.99 7.95 17.54
CA GLU A 175 -28.92 8.78 16.95
C GLU A 175 -27.65 8.57 17.75
N PHE A 176 -26.66 7.99 17.09
CA PHE A 176 -25.37 7.73 17.73
C PHE A 176 -24.65 9.04 18.10
N GLU A 177 -24.27 9.15 19.36
CA GLU A 177 -23.38 10.17 19.88
C GLU A 177 -22.21 9.50 20.64
N PHE A 178 -20.98 9.96 20.40
CA PHE A 178 -19.81 9.41 21.07
C PHE A 178 -19.90 9.57 22.59
N LEU A 179 -19.89 8.47 23.33
CA LEU A 179 -20.18 8.40 24.77
C LEU A 179 -21.56 8.94 25.16
N GLY A 180 -22.50 8.94 24.23
CA GLY A 180 -23.87 9.42 24.43
C GLY A 180 -24.79 8.38 25.06
N ALA A 181 -26.10 8.71 25.07
CA ALA A 181 -27.13 7.79 25.54
C ALA A 181 -27.16 6.52 24.70
N GLY A 182 -27.52 5.38 25.30
CA GLY A 182 -27.55 4.11 24.56
C GLY A 182 -26.23 3.65 24.02
N THR A 183 -25.11 4.07 24.60
CA THR A 183 -23.78 3.57 24.19
C THR A 183 -23.05 2.87 25.31
N ASN A 184 -22.27 1.86 24.95
CA ASN A 184 -21.25 1.25 25.81
C ASN A 184 -19.92 1.21 25.05
N TYR A 185 -18.77 1.12 25.73
CA TYR A 185 -17.47 1.17 25.09
C TYR A 185 -16.48 0.17 25.70
N HIS A 186 -15.51 -0.25 24.86
CA HIS A 186 -14.35 -1.02 25.29
C HIS A 186 -13.08 -0.39 24.75
N LEU A 187 -12.03 -0.43 25.57
CA LEU A 187 -10.71 0.11 25.23
C LEU A 187 -9.78 -1.04 24.85
N PHE A 188 -9.12 -0.90 23.70
CA PHE A 188 -8.14 -1.84 23.21
C PHE A 188 -6.82 -1.13 22.95
N HIS A 189 -5.77 -1.82 23.33
CA HIS A 189 -4.41 -1.44 22.99
C HIS A 189 -3.98 -2.21 21.75
N ILE A 190 -3.74 -1.49 20.64
CA ILE A 190 -3.27 -2.08 19.39
C ILE A 190 -1.78 -1.78 19.25
N PRO A 191 -0.89 -2.76 19.47
CA PRO A 191 0.55 -2.56 19.41
C PRO A 191 1.02 -2.09 18.04
N GLU A 192 2.11 -1.33 18.02
CA GLU A 192 2.80 -1.00 16.77
C GLU A 192 3.19 -2.29 16.02
N GLY A 193 3.01 -2.27 14.70
CA GLY A 193 3.26 -3.44 13.84
C GLY A 193 2.10 -4.41 13.74
N THR A 194 0.97 -4.15 14.42
CA THR A 194 -0.26 -4.95 14.22
C THR A 194 -0.64 -5.01 12.74
N LYS A 195 -0.81 -6.22 12.20
CA LYS A 195 -1.16 -6.43 10.80
C LYS A 195 -2.67 -6.48 10.57
N VAL A 196 -3.41 -6.95 11.57
CA VAL A 196 -4.89 -6.96 11.53
C VAL A 196 -5.46 -6.86 12.93
N ALA A 197 -6.51 -6.04 13.09
CA ALA A 197 -7.41 -6.04 14.23
C ALA A 197 -8.85 -6.19 13.70
N ARG A 198 -9.63 -7.06 14.32
CA ARG A 198 -11.04 -7.26 13.98
C ARG A 198 -11.89 -7.22 15.23
N PHE A 199 -13.05 -6.57 15.13
CA PHE A 199 -14.08 -6.52 16.17
C PHE A 199 -15.43 -6.89 15.56
N SER A 200 -16.15 -7.79 16.22
CA SER A 200 -17.37 -8.37 15.67
C SER A 200 -18.43 -8.54 16.75
N LEU A 201 -19.67 -8.17 16.42
CA LEU A 201 -20.89 -8.53 17.18
C LEU A 201 -21.65 -9.59 16.39
N SER A 202 -22.54 -10.30 17.08
CA SER A 202 -23.40 -11.29 16.44
C SER A 202 -24.70 -11.43 17.22
N ASP A 203 -25.82 -11.54 16.51
CA ASP A 203 -27.14 -11.84 17.10
C ASP A 203 -27.10 -13.05 18.04
N ALA A 204 -26.27 -14.05 17.73
CA ALA A 204 -26.11 -15.24 18.55
C ALA A 204 -25.44 -14.97 19.91
N LEU A 205 -24.82 -13.82 20.10
CA LEU A 205 -24.10 -13.41 21.30
C LEU A 205 -24.74 -12.17 21.97
N VAL A 206 -25.99 -11.86 21.63
CA VAL A 206 -26.84 -10.84 22.23
C VAL A 206 -27.98 -11.56 22.94
N THR A 207 -28.35 -11.10 24.14
CA THR A 207 -29.37 -11.81 24.97
C THR A 207 -30.80 -11.56 24.53
N GLU A 208 -31.12 -10.34 24.09
CA GLU A 208 -32.46 -9.98 23.68
C GLU A 208 -32.68 -10.17 22.19
N GLU A 209 -33.64 -11.01 21.82
CA GLU A 209 -33.98 -11.28 20.42
C GLU A 209 -34.53 -10.00 19.74
N GLY A 210 -34.13 -9.78 18.49
CA GLY A 210 -34.53 -8.59 17.73
C GLY A 210 -33.79 -7.32 18.13
N SER A 211 -32.70 -7.43 18.89
CA SER A 211 -31.80 -6.32 19.13
C SER A 211 -31.10 -5.89 17.84
N ASP A 212 -30.86 -4.59 17.74
CA ASP A 212 -30.14 -3.93 16.64
C ASP A 212 -29.04 -3.08 17.26
N LEU A 213 -27.81 -3.64 17.25
CA LEU A 213 -26.63 -3.05 17.89
C LEU A 213 -25.62 -2.65 16.82
N ASP A 214 -25.31 -1.38 16.75
CA ASP A 214 -24.28 -0.84 15.85
C ASP A 214 -22.88 -0.89 16.48
N LEU A 215 -21.87 -1.06 15.65
CA LEU A 215 -20.46 -1.06 16.05
C LEU A 215 -19.70 0.11 15.41
N TYR A 216 -19.11 0.95 16.25
CA TYR A 216 -18.22 2.03 15.84
C TYR A 216 -16.82 1.81 16.40
N VAL A 217 -15.79 2.14 15.64
CA VAL A 217 -14.40 2.04 16.08
C VAL A 217 -13.72 3.40 15.95
N TYR A 218 -13.14 3.85 17.04
CA TYR A 218 -12.42 5.12 17.15
C TYR A 218 -10.96 4.87 17.49
N ARG A 219 -10.10 5.68 16.92
CA ARG A 219 -8.69 5.82 17.33
C ARG A 219 -8.56 7.07 18.17
N CYS A 220 -7.98 6.96 19.37
CA CYS A 220 -7.89 8.05 20.31
C CYS A 220 -6.44 8.44 20.59
N ASP A 221 -6.14 9.72 20.54
CA ASP A 221 -4.96 10.32 21.14
C ASP A 221 -5.27 10.87 22.55
N LYS A 222 -4.34 11.60 23.17
CA LYS A 222 -4.55 12.18 24.50
C LYS A 222 -5.77 13.10 24.62
N TRP A 223 -6.22 13.69 23.52
CA TRP A 223 -7.13 14.82 23.54
C TRP A 223 -8.34 14.65 22.64
N SER A 224 -8.28 13.74 21.68
CA SER A 224 -9.34 13.53 20.70
C SER A 224 -9.45 12.09 20.27
N CYS A 225 -10.65 11.68 19.86
CA CYS A 225 -10.92 10.41 19.21
C CYS A 225 -11.47 10.67 17.81
N ALA A 226 -10.91 10.03 16.81
CA ALA A 226 -11.40 10.06 15.44
C ALA A 226 -12.02 8.71 15.08
N GLN A 227 -13.21 8.72 14.48
CA GLN A 227 -13.79 7.49 13.96
C GLN A 227 -12.96 6.98 12.78
N VAL A 228 -12.58 5.71 12.85
CA VAL A 228 -11.78 5.05 11.80
C VAL A 228 -12.59 4.03 11.01
N ALA A 229 -13.63 3.45 11.63
CA ALA A 229 -14.53 2.51 10.96
C ALA A 229 -15.86 2.42 11.71
N ASN A 230 -16.86 1.85 11.04
CA ASN A 230 -18.12 1.44 11.63
C ASN A 230 -18.73 0.25 10.86
N SER A 231 -19.70 -0.39 11.46
CA SER A 231 -20.57 -1.37 10.84
C SER A 231 -21.96 -1.16 11.41
N LEU A 232 -22.96 -0.94 10.55
CA LEU A 232 -24.32 -0.46 10.89
C LEU A 232 -25.36 -1.28 10.11
N ASN A 233 -25.30 -2.59 10.23
CA ASN A 233 -26.25 -3.48 9.57
C ASN A 233 -27.54 -3.56 10.40
N GLY A 234 -28.65 -3.94 9.79
CA GLY A 234 -29.86 -4.26 10.55
C GLY A 234 -29.64 -5.55 11.36
N GLY A 235 -29.94 -5.49 12.65
CA GLY A 235 -29.61 -6.53 13.63
C GLY A 235 -28.26 -6.29 14.28
N SER A 236 -27.73 -7.29 14.96
CA SER A 236 -26.47 -7.15 15.72
C SER A 236 -25.30 -7.94 15.09
N ASN A 237 -25.36 -8.24 13.78
CA ASN A 237 -24.27 -8.88 13.06
C ASN A 237 -23.35 -7.81 12.46
N GLU A 238 -22.43 -7.30 13.29
CA GLU A 238 -21.52 -6.24 12.94
C GLU A 238 -20.10 -6.73 12.87
N ASP A 239 -19.32 -6.18 11.90
CA ASP A 239 -17.95 -6.59 11.67
C ASP A 239 -17.08 -5.44 11.17
N VAL A 240 -16.01 -5.17 11.87
CA VAL A 240 -15.00 -4.17 11.50
C VAL A 240 -13.63 -4.84 11.43
N VAL A 241 -12.98 -4.76 10.28
CA VAL A 241 -11.61 -5.23 10.06
C VAL A 241 -10.70 -4.06 9.76
N LEU A 242 -9.65 -3.91 10.55
CA LEU A 242 -8.59 -2.92 10.36
C LEU A 242 -7.34 -3.64 9.88
N THR A 243 -6.88 -3.33 8.68
CA THR A 243 -5.64 -3.89 8.12
C THR A 243 -4.52 -2.88 8.27
N ASN A 244 -3.38 -3.29 8.85
CA ASN A 244 -2.24 -2.43 9.19
C ASN A 244 -2.70 -1.14 9.91
N PRO A 245 -3.42 -1.25 11.05
CA PRO A 245 -3.91 -0.07 11.76
C PRO A 245 -2.74 0.85 12.14
N ASP A 246 -2.93 2.14 11.89
CA ASP A 246 -1.88 3.14 12.12
C ASP A 246 -1.55 3.26 13.61
N PRO A 247 -0.29 3.14 14.02
CA PRO A 247 0.12 3.39 15.37
C PRO A 247 0.09 4.90 15.68
N ARG A 248 -0.08 5.23 16.96
CA ARG A 248 0.02 6.60 17.45
C ARG A 248 1.50 6.99 17.59
N ALA A 249 1.91 8.04 16.89
CA ALA A 249 3.32 8.44 16.78
C ALA A 249 3.96 8.91 18.11
N ASP A 250 3.16 9.22 19.14
CA ASP A 250 3.59 9.81 20.41
C ASP A 250 3.60 8.83 21.59
N VAL A 251 3.40 7.53 21.35
CA VAL A 251 3.43 6.49 22.38
C VAL A 251 4.32 5.31 22.00
N ASP A 252 5.12 4.84 22.95
CA ASP A 252 6.08 3.75 22.75
C ASP A 252 5.45 2.34 22.69
N VAL A 253 4.15 2.22 22.93
CA VAL A 253 3.47 0.95 23.15
C VAL A 253 2.22 0.72 22.25
N GLY A 254 2.07 1.51 21.21
CA GLY A 254 0.95 1.38 20.27
C GLY A 254 -0.21 2.32 20.55
N ASP A 255 -1.31 2.14 19.82
CA ASP A 255 -2.49 3.00 19.85
C ASP A 255 -3.59 2.50 20.79
N VAL A 256 -4.34 3.45 21.33
CA VAL A 256 -5.60 3.17 22.03
C VAL A 256 -6.76 3.29 21.05
N TYR A 257 -7.45 2.18 20.85
CA TYR A 257 -8.69 2.12 20.08
C TYR A 257 -9.87 1.95 21.01
N VAL A 258 -10.96 2.61 20.68
CA VAL A 258 -12.22 2.52 21.40
C VAL A 258 -13.25 1.91 20.46
N THR A 259 -13.81 0.77 20.84
CA THR A 259 -15.04 0.27 20.22
C THR A 259 -16.22 0.83 20.98
N MET A 260 -17.17 1.44 20.27
CA MET A 260 -18.43 1.91 20.81
C MET A 260 -19.53 1.00 20.29
N ILE A 261 -20.34 0.47 21.19
CA ILE A 261 -21.53 -0.31 20.87
C ILE A 261 -22.73 0.59 21.14
N HIS A 262 -23.55 0.82 20.11
CA HIS A 262 -24.77 1.64 20.20
C HIS A 262 -26.00 0.74 20.14
N GLY A 263 -26.85 0.84 21.12
CA GLY A 263 -28.13 0.15 21.19
C GLY A 263 -29.18 0.91 20.37
N TYR A 264 -29.13 0.81 19.04
CA TYR A 264 -30.16 1.38 18.17
C TYR A 264 -31.55 0.85 18.52
N SER A 265 -31.59 -0.45 18.85
CA SER A 265 -32.76 -1.12 19.45
C SER A 265 -32.32 -2.30 20.31
N THR A 266 -32.97 -2.55 21.41
CA THR A 266 -32.76 -3.70 22.29
C THR A 266 -33.94 -4.66 22.28
N GLY A 267 -34.60 -4.80 21.12
CA GLY A 267 -35.82 -5.62 21.03
C GLY A 267 -36.98 -5.04 21.86
N ASP A 268 -37.62 -5.89 22.67
CA ASP A 268 -38.70 -5.49 23.58
C ASP A 268 -38.19 -5.04 24.98
N ALA A 269 -36.87 -5.18 25.24
CA ALA A 269 -36.26 -4.82 26.52
C ALA A 269 -35.75 -3.36 26.52
N THR A 270 -35.43 -2.83 27.69
CA THR A 270 -34.81 -1.52 27.86
C THR A 270 -33.29 -1.55 27.70
N GLU A 271 -32.70 -2.72 27.84
CA GLU A 271 -31.25 -2.99 27.72
C GLU A 271 -31.03 -4.42 27.27
N THR A 272 -29.87 -4.71 26.72
CA THR A 272 -29.45 -6.05 26.34
C THR A 272 -27.96 -6.29 26.67
N ASP A 273 -27.66 -7.53 27.07
CA ASP A 273 -26.28 -7.97 27.22
C ASP A 273 -25.73 -8.47 25.87
N TYR A 274 -24.45 -8.23 25.64
CA TYR A 274 -23.76 -8.69 24.43
C TYR A 274 -22.36 -9.23 24.75
N THR A 275 -21.85 -10.05 23.84
CA THR A 275 -20.43 -10.38 23.79
C THR A 275 -19.85 -9.93 22.44
N MET A 276 -18.96 -8.97 22.49
CA MET A 276 -18.14 -8.61 21.32
C MET A 276 -16.94 -9.56 21.25
N VAL A 277 -16.66 -10.07 20.05
CA VAL A 277 -15.51 -10.94 19.76
C VAL A 277 -14.45 -10.13 19.01
N GLY A 278 -13.19 -10.24 19.44
CA GLY A 278 -12.09 -9.52 18.81
C GLY A 278 -10.87 -10.37 18.53
N TRP A 279 -10.05 -9.92 17.60
CA TRP A 279 -8.73 -10.47 17.25
C TRP A 279 -7.75 -9.34 17.05
N ILE A 280 -6.56 -9.46 17.58
CA ILE A 280 -5.45 -8.52 17.35
C ILE A 280 -4.21 -9.35 17.04
N ALA A 281 -3.76 -9.31 15.78
CA ALA A 281 -2.58 -10.02 15.33
C ALA A 281 -1.44 -9.03 15.10
N ASP A 282 -0.56 -8.91 16.07
CA ASP A 282 0.56 -7.97 16.11
C ASP A 282 1.91 -8.63 15.76
N GLN A 283 2.04 -9.93 16.00
CA GLN A 283 3.28 -10.67 15.80
C GLN A 283 3.03 -12.11 15.33
N ALA A 284 4.10 -12.75 14.90
CA ALA A 284 4.07 -14.16 14.52
C ALA A 284 3.88 -15.05 15.74
N GLU A 285 2.86 -15.89 15.73
CA GLU A 285 2.60 -16.87 16.77
C GLU A 285 3.49 -18.11 16.63
N SER A 286 4.03 -18.60 17.73
CA SER A 286 4.89 -19.79 17.76
C SER A 286 4.21 -21.07 17.28
N SER A 287 2.88 -21.12 17.35
CA SER A 287 2.03 -22.19 16.83
C SER A 287 1.88 -22.16 15.31
N THR A 288 2.28 -21.07 14.64
CA THR A 288 2.07 -20.83 13.22
C THR A 288 3.38 -20.60 12.49
N ARG A 289 3.51 -21.21 11.32
CA ARG A 289 4.62 -20.97 10.40
C ARG A 289 4.07 -20.67 9.01
N VAL A 290 4.47 -19.54 8.43
CA VAL A 290 4.12 -19.16 7.07
C VAL A 290 5.33 -19.30 6.16
N ILE A 291 5.11 -19.92 5.00
CA ILE A 291 6.16 -20.18 4.01
C ILE A 291 5.65 -19.78 2.63
N SER A 292 6.39 -18.92 1.96
CA SER A 292 6.20 -18.57 0.54
C SER A 292 7.53 -18.69 -0.22
N SER A 293 7.48 -18.73 -1.56
CA SER A 293 8.67 -18.66 -2.40
C SER A 293 9.38 -17.32 -2.19
N ARG A 294 10.71 -17.34 -2.17
CA ARG A 294 11.55 -16.12 -2.13
C ARG A 294 11.89 -15.60 -3.53
N ARG A 295 11.32 -16.18 -4.57
CA ARG A 295 11.53 -15.79 -5.95
C ARG A 295 10.18 -15.59 -6.64
N ALA A 296 9.98 -14.41 -7.19
CA ALA A 296 8.90 -14.09 -8.09
C ALA A 296 9.33 -14.40 -9.54
N ILE A 297 8.39 -14.86 -10.35
CA ILE A 297 8.51 -14.99 -11.80
C ILE A 297 7.26 -14.38 -12.40
N ASN A 298 7.42 -13.37 -13.25
CA ASN A 298 6.32 -12.67 -13.88
C ASN A 298 5.28 -13.61 -14.51
N GLY A 299 4.01 -13.36 -14.26
CA GLY A 299 2.89 -14.17 -14.72
C GLY A 299 2.68 -15.52 -13.99
N ARG A 300 3.52 -15.84 -12.99
CA ARG A 300 3.42 -17.07 -12.20
C ARG A 300 2.78 -16.85 -10.84
N PHE A 301 2.23 -17.92 -10.28
CA PHE A 301 1.74 -17.95 -8.91
C PHE A 301 2.81 -18.47 -7.95
N ASN A 302 3.06 -17.70 -6.89
CA ASN A 302 3.68 -18.21 -5.68
C ASN A 302 2.58 -18.74 -4.76
N TYR A 303 2.87 -19.81 -4.03
CA TYR A 303 1.92 -20.39 -3.07
C TYR A 303 2.39 -20.10 -1.65
N THR A 304 1.53 -19.42 -0.90
CA THR A 304 1.72 -19.23 0.53
C THR A 304 1.12 -20.40 1.29
N ASN A 305 1.93 -21.03 2.14
CA ASN A 305 1.57 -22.18 2.95
C ASN A 305 1.54 -21.79 4.42
N ILE A 306 0.41 -21.98 5.05
CA ILE A 306 0.19 -21.82 6.48
C ILE A 306 0.30 -23.20 7.13
N LEU A 307 1.15 -23.34 8.12
CA LEU A 307 1.37 -24.56 8.87
C LEU A 307 1.15 -24.26 10.36
N THR A 308 0.24 -24.97 11.00
CA THR A 308 -0.08 -24.75 12.41
C THR A 308 0.12 -26.01 13.24
N ARG A 309 0.29 -25.84 14.55
CA ARG A 309 0.40 -26.94 15.51
C ARG A 309 -0.40 -26.64 16.77
N GLY A 310 -1.22 -27.60 17.20
CA GLY A 310 -1.89 -27.54 18.49
C GLY A 310 -2.98 -26.49 18.63
N LEU A 311 -3.49 -25.96 17.52
CA LEU A 311 -4.63 -25.05 17.56
C LEU A 311 -5.91 -25.84 17.94
N PRO A 312 -6.71 -25.36 18.90
CA PRO A 312 -8.03 -25.91 19.21
C PRO A 312 -8.95 -26.00 18.01
N THR A 313 -9.74 -27.05 17.91
CA THR A 313 -10.74 -27.23 16.84
C THR A 313 -12.02 -26.45 17.14
N GLY A 314 -12.76 -26.10 16.07
CA GLY A 314 -14.02 -25.33 16.18
C GLY A 314 -13.83 -23.84 16.41
N THR A 315 -12.59 -23.35 16.35
CA THR A 315 -12.24 -21.96 16.57
C THR A 315 -11.83 -21.30 15.24
N THR A 316 -12.28 -20.08 15.01
CA THR A 316 -11.82 -19.22 13.91
C THR A 316 -10.63 -18.40 14.38
N TYR A 317 -9.54 -18.48 13.65
CA TYR A 317 -8.28 -17.78 13.92
C TYR A 317 -8.08 -16.67 12.88
N MET A 318 -7.53 -15.55 13.33
CA MET A 318 -7.15 -14.45 12.46
C MET A 318 -5.64 -14.30 12.39
N GLY A 319 -5.17 -13.86 11.24
CA GLY A 319 -3.78 -13.48 11.01
C GLY A 319 -3.64 -12.67 9.74
N ALA A 320 -2.42 -12.33 9.38
CA ALA A 320 -2.15 -11.61 8.15
C ALA A 320 -0.78 -11.98 7.57
N VAL A 321 -0.64 -11.80 6.26
CA VAL A 321 0.62 -11.95 5.54
C VAL A 321 0.83 -10.73 4.67
N THR A 322 1.90 -9.97 4.92
CA THR A 322 2.34 -8.84 4.09
C THR A 322 3.40 -9.33 3.12
N TYR A 323 3.28 -8.94 1.87
CA TYR A 323 4.19 -9.30 0.77
C TYR A 323 5.04 -8.11 0.40
N PHE A 324 6.33 -8.37 0.12
CA PHE A 324 7.30 -7.35 -0.25
C PHE A 324 7.94 -7.69 -1.60
N ASN A 325 8.16 -6.66 -2.40
CA ASN A 325 8.86 -6.75 -3.68
C ASN A 325 10.39 -6.90 -3.52
N ALA A 326 11.12 -6.77 -4.61
CA ALA A 326 12.58 -6.92 -4.62
C ALA A 326 13.32 -5.81 -3.86
N ASP A 327 12.73 -4.64 -3.80
CA ASP A 327 13.27 -3.44 -3.15
C ASP A 327 12.92 -3.38 -1.65
N GLY A 328 12.08 -4.31 -1.20
CA GLY A 328 11.63 -4.39 0.19
C GLY A 328 10.40 -3.50 0.48
N GLU A 329 9.72 -3.05 -0.55
CA GLU A 329 8.49 -2.28 -0.43
C GLU A 329 7.28 -3.20 -0.27
N ALA A 330 6.33 -2.80 0.58
CA ALA A 330 5.12 -3.57 0.84
C ALA A 330 4.12 -3.43 -0.32
N GLU A 331 3.80 -4.52 -0.97
CA GLU A 331 2.86 -4.59 -2.09
C GLU A 331 1.40 -4.79 -1.63
N GLY A 332 1.21 -5.35 -0.44
CA GLY A 332 -0.10 -5.56 0.15
C GLY A 332 -0.10 -6.56 1.28
N THR A 333 -1.21 -6.61 1.99
CA THR A 333 -1.44 -7.51 3.13
C THR A 333 -2.69 -8.34 2.90
N THR A 334 -2.56 -9.66 2.97
CA THR A 334 -3.68 -10.61 2.99
C THR A 334 -4.11 -10.85 4.43
N VAL A 335 -5.35 -10.56 4.76
CA VAL A 335 -5.98 -10.99 6.01
C VAL A 335 -6.36 -12.47 5.89
N LEU A 336 -6.07 -13.24 6.93
CA LEU A 336 -6.38 -14.67 7.03
C LEU A 336 -7.49 -14.88 8.06
N GLU A 337 -8.55 -15.54 7.65
CA GLU A 337 -9.63 -16.03 8.52
C GLU A 337 -9.71 -17.55 8.37
N LEU A 338 -9.10 -18.29 9.29
CA LEU A 338 -8.94 -19.72 9.17
C LEU A 338 -9.60 -20.47 10.34
N LYS A 339 -10.48 -21.40 10.03
CA LYS A 339 -11.15 -22.25 11.01
C LYS A 339 -10.38 -23.58 11.15
N ASN A 340 -10.12 -23.99 12.39
CA ASN A 340 -9.50 -25.30 12.67
C ASN A 340 -10.51 -26.31 13.19
#